data_7fa6fc0afd851e58e629a5c07ae7f330
#
_entry.id   7fa6fc0afd851e58e629a5c07ae7f330
#
_cell.length_a   1.000
_cell.length_b   1.000
_cell.length_c   1.000
_cell.angle_alpha   90.00
_cell.angle_beta   90.00
_cell.angle_gamma   90.00
#
_symmetry.space_group_name_H-M   'P 1'
#
loop_
_entity.id
_entity.type
_entity.pdbx_description
1 polymer ?
#
loop_
_entity_poly.entity_id
_entity_poly.type
_entity_poly.pdbx_seq_one_letter_code
_entity_poly.pdbx_strand_id
1 'polypeptide(L)'
;TKVGDQLIKHIVFWRLNESAYGNDKQTNAQTLKEKLLAMQGKVDGLLKVEVGFDFSNEKDSCEVVLYSEFTSKEALSRYQIHPDHEEIKKWLSEVRYERRVVDYEI
;
A
#
# COMPACT_ATOMS: atom_id res chain seq x y z
N THR A 1 21.83 18.36 5.57
CA THR A 1 21.26 18.09 5.89
C THR A 1 20.82 17.95 6.71
N LYS A 2 20.73 18.06 6.77
CA LYS A 2 20.30 17.86 7.66
C LYS A 2 19.93 16.59 7.96
N VAL A 3 20.62 16.29 8.50
CA VAL A 3 20.37 15.20 9.27
C VAL A 3 18.95 15.10 9.52
N GLY A 4 18.27 14.23 9.54
CA GLY A 4 16.88 14.18 9.81
C GLY A 4 16.03 14.41 8.60
N ASP A 5 16.68 14.75 7.50
CA ASP A 5 15.94 14.94 6.27
C ASP A 5 15.82 13.67 5.48
N GLN A 6 15.99 12.54 6.15
CA GLN A 6 15.75 11.25 5.53
C GLN A 6 14.31 11.11 5.11
N LEU A 7 14.12 10.50 3.96
CA LEU A 7 12.80 10.18 3.47
C LEU A 7 12.81 8.73 3.06
N ILE A 8 11.93 7.95 3.65
CA ILE A 8 11.78 6.54 3.31
C ILE A 8 10.59 6.43 2.39
N LYS A 9 10.79 5.75 1.27
CA LYS A 9 9.70 5.49 0.32
C LYS A 9 9.39 4.02 0.33
N HIS A 10 8.11 3.70 0.47
CA HIS A 10 7.60 2.35 0.53
C HIS A 10 6.58 2.21 -0.58
N ILE A 11 6.87 1.37 -1.57
CA ILE A 11 6.04 1.23 -2.76
C ILE A 11 5.67 -0.23 -2.91
N VAL A 12 4.37 -0.49 -3.06
CA VAL A 12 3.86 -1.85 -3.18
C VAL A 12 2.96 -1.94 -4.41
N PHE A 13 3.09 -3.02 -5.14
CA PHE A 13 2.28 -3.32 -6.31
C PHE A 13 1.53 -4.61 -6.05
N TRP A 14 0.26 -4.66 -6.45
CA TRP A 14 -0.55 -5.87 -6.29
C TRP A 14 -1.24 -6.25 -7.57
N ARG A 15 -1.35 -7.57 -7.80
CA ARG A 15 -2.28 -8.14 -8.78
C ARG A 15 -3.40 -8.78 -8.01
N LEU A 16 -4.63 -8.52 -8.44
CA LEU A 16 -5.82 -8.94 -7.71
C LEU A 16 -6.51 -10.10 -8.42
N ASN A 17 -7.13 -10.95 -7.63
CA ASN A 17 -7.98 -12.02 -8.15
C ASN A 17 -9.19 -11.42 -8.86
N GLU A 18 -9.73 -12.16 -9.83
CA GLU A 18 -10.90 -11.69 -10.56
C GLU A 18 -12.09 -11.47 -9.65
N SER A 19 -12.20 -12.26 -8.59
CA SER A 19 -13.25 -12.07 -7.59
C SER A 19 -12.75 -12.54 -6.23
N ALA A 20 -13.24 -11.89 -5.17
CA ALA A 20 -12.99 -12.29 -3.80
C ALA A 20 -14.06 -11.64 -2.93
N TYR A 21 -14.48 -12.35 -1.89
CA TYR A 21 -15.51 -11.87 -0.96
C TYR A 21 -16.80 -11.48 -1.68
N GLY A 22 -17.10 -12.16 -2.81
CA GLY A 22 -18.31 -11.86 -3.55
C GLY A 22 -18.25 -10.61 -4.41
N ASN A 23 -17.09 -9.98 -4.52
CA ASN A 23 -16.90 -8.74 -5.28
C ASN A 23 -15.93 -8.96 -6.42
N ASP A 24 -16.09 -8.16 -7.49
CA ASP A 24 -15.18 -8.25 -8.62
C ASP A 24 -13.88 -7.49 -8.32
N LYS A 25 -12.92 -7.63 -9.23
CA LYS A 25 -11.60 -7.03 -9.08
C LYS A 25 -11.67 -5.52 -8.90
N GLN A 26 -12.49 -4.85 -9.69
CA GLN A 26 -12.58 -3.38 -9.64
C GLN A 26 -13.13 -2.92 -8.30
N THR A 27 -14.15 -3.59 -7.80
CA THR A 27 -14.72 -3.27 -6.49
C THR A 27 -13.67 -3.47 -5.40
N ASN A 28 -12.93 -4.58 -5.46
CA ASN A 28 -11.90 -4.85 -4.46
C ASN A 28 -10.72 -3.88 -4.56
N ALA A 29 -10.37 -3.43 -5.77
CA ALA A 29 -9.34 -2.41 -5.93
C ALA A 29 -9.76 -1.11 -5.27
N GLN A 30 -11.00 -0.70 -5.45
CA GLN A 30 -11.52 0.53 -4.83
C GLN A 30 -11.55 0.39 -3.31
N THR A 31 -11.96 -0.75 -2.81
CA THR A 31 -11.97 -1.02 -1.36
C THR A 31 -10.55 -0.96 -0.79
N LEU A 32 -9.58 -1.54 -1.50
CA LEU A 32 -8.19 -1.50 -1.06
C LEU A 32 -7.70 -0.05 -0.98
N LYS A 33 -8.01 0.76 -1.99
CA LYS A 33 -7.62 2.16 -1.99
C LYS A 33 -8.19 2.88 -0.77
N GLU A 34 -9.47 2.67 -0.48
CA GLU A 34 -10.12 3.33 0.66
C GLU A 34 -9.48 2.91 1.98
N LYS A 35 -9.20 1.62 2.13
CA LYS A 35 -8.57 1.12 3.34
C LYS A 35 -7.17 1.69 3.54
N LEU A 36 -6.39 1.77 2.47
CA LEU A 36 -5.03 2.30 2.56
C LEU A 36 -5.02 3.80 2.84
N LEU A 37 -5.89 4.56 2.16
CA LEU A 37 -5.97 6.00 2.39
C LEU A 37 -6.42 6.32 3.81
N ALA A 38 -7.21 5.44 4.41
CA ALA A 38 -7.67 5.64 5.79
C ALA A 38 -6.53 5.55 6.80
N MET A 39 -5.36 5.04 6.40
CA MET A 39 -4.21 4.99 7.31
C MET A 39 -3.58 6.36 7.56
N GLN A 40 -3.87 7.35 6.69
CA GLN A 40 -3.32 8.69 6.88
C GLN A 40 -3.78 9.26 8.21
N GLY A 41 -2.82 9.83 8.96
CA GLY A 41 -3.08 10.41 10.27
C GLY A 41 -3.08 9.42 11.41
N LYS A 42 -2.92 8.13 11.15
CA LYS A 42 -2.96 7.11 12.19
C LYS A 42 -1.59 6.65 12.67
N VAL A 43 -0.54 6.97 11.93
CA VAL A 43 0.81 6.48 12.24
C VAL A 43 1.77 7.66 12.25
N ASP A 44 2.47 7.82 13.37
CA ASP A 44 3.49 8.84 13.47
C ASP A 44 4.58 8.58 12.43
N GLY A 45 4.92 9.62 11.68
CA GLY A 45 5.96 9.53 10.68
C GLY A 45 5.48 9.10 9.31
N LEU A 46 4.22 8.72 9.17
CA LEU A 46 3.63 8.47 7.86
C LEU A 46 3.27 9.83 7.25
N LEU A 47 4.01 10.21 6.21
CA LEU A 47 3.90 11.54 5.62
C LEU A 47 2.90 11.60 4.47
N LYS A 48 2.86 10.54 3.67
CA LYS A 48 2.05 10.55 2.45
C LYS A 48 1.60 9.14 2.10
N VAL A 49 0.36 9.04 1.69
CA VAL A 49 -0.20 7.80 1.13
C VAL A 49 -0.89 8.17 -0.17
N GLU A 50 -0.53 7.47 -1.23
CA GLU A 50 -1.14 7.65 -2.53
C GLU A 50 -1.41 6.27 -3.11
N VAL A 51 -2.59 6.08 -3.69
CA VAL A 51 -2.95 4.80 -4.29
C VAL A 51 -3.38 5.06 -5.72
N GLY A 52 -2.80 4.31 -6.64
CA GLY A 52 -3.12 4.44 -8.05
C GLY A 52 -3.57 3.13 -8.65
N PHE A 53 -4.31 3.24 -9.75
CA PHE A 53 -4.76 2.07 -10.52
C PHE A 53 -4.10 2.10 -11.88
N ASP A 54 -3.69 0.93 -12.36
CA ASP A 54 -3.12 0.80 -13.68
C ASP A 54 -4.18 1.13 -14.75
N PHE A 55 -3.75 1.82 -15.80
CA PHE A 55 -4.63 2.07 -16.95
C PHE A 55 -4.10 1.44 -18.23
N SER A 56 -2.84 0.98 -18.22
CA SER A 56 -2.22 0.47 -19.45
C SER A 56 -2.66 -0.93 -19.79
N ASN A 57 -3.03 -1.71 -18.79
CA ASN A 57 -3.50 -3.08 -18.94
C ASN A 57 -2.53 -3.95 -19.76
N GLU A 58 -1.23 -3.76 -19.51
CA GLU A 58 -0.20 -4.55 -20.16
C GLU A 58 -0.09 -5.91 -19.51
N LYS A 59 0.56 -6.83 -20.20
CA LYS A 59 0.77 -8.18 -19.69
C LYS A 59 1.44 -8.17 -18.32
N ASP A 60 2.36 -7.23 -18.11
CA ASP A 60 3.14 -7.15 -16.88
C ASP A 60 2.57 -6.16 -15.87
N SER A 61 1.42 -5.57 -16.15
CA SER A 61 0.83 -4.58 -15.25
C SER A 61 0.33 -5.22 -13.97
N CYS A 62 0.54 -4.50 -12.86
CA CYS A 62 -0.18 -4.78 -11.61
C CYS A 62 -1.35 -3.81 -11.56
N GLU A 63 -2.47 -4.23 -10.97
CA GLU A 63 -3.68 -3.41 -10.98
C GLU A 63 -3.64 -2.23 -10.03
N VAL A 64 -2.94 -2.37 -8.91
CA VAL A 64 -2.95 -1.35 -7.85
C VAL A 64 -1.54 -1.07 -7.38
N VAL A 65 -1.24 0.20 -7.16
CA VAL A 65 0.04 0.62 -6.56
C VAL A 65 -0.22 1.46 -5.33
N LEU A 66 0.56 1.21 -4.29
CA LEU A 66 0.65 2.07 -3.11
C LEU A 66 1.98 2.79 -3.17
N TYR A 67 1.94 4.11 -3.05
CA TYR A 67 3.13 4.94 -2.89
C TYR A 67 3.01 5.62 -1.54
N SER A 68 4.01 5.46 -0.69
CA SER A 68 3.97 6.07 0.64
C SER A 68 5.34 6.58 1.05
N GLU A 69 5.32 7.59 1.93
CA GLU A 69 6.53 8.24 2.43
C GLU A 69 6.51 8.27 3.94
N PHE A 70 7.67 8.01 4.53
CA PHE A 70 7.83 7.96 5.98
C PHE A 70 9.06 8.75 6.39
N THR A 71 9.02 9.26 7.62
CA THR A 71 10.14 10.04 8.17
C THR A 71 11.34 9.16 8.51
N SER A 72 11.14 7.85 8.70
CA SER A 72 12.20 6.95 9.13
C SER A 72 11.81 5.52 8.90
N LYS A 73 12.81 4.63 8.99
CA LYS A 73 12.56 3.19 8.91
C LYS A 73 11.72 2.73 10.08
N GLU A 74 11.89 3.35 11.25
CA GLU A 74 11.10 3.02 12.43
C GLU A 74 9.62 3.36 12.21
N ALA A 75 9.35 4.49 11.54
CA ALA A 75 7.97 4.85 11.21
C ALA A 75 7.34 3.83 10.27
N LEU A 76 8.10 3.34 9.29
CA LEU A 76 7.61 2.29 8.41
C LEU A 76 7.30 1.03 9.19
N SER A 77 8.15 0.66 10.14
CA SER A 77 7.91 -0.52 10.98
C SER A 77 6.63 -0.35 11.80
N ARG A 78 6.42 0.83 12.38
CA ARG A 78 5.18 1.10 13.14
C ARG A 78 3.94 0.96 12.26
N TYR A 79 4.04 1.42 11.02
CA TYR A 79 2.95 1.30 10.06
C TYR A 79 2.65 -0.18 9.79
N GLN A 80 3.69 -0.97 9.58
CA GLN A 80 3.52 -2.38 9.19
C GLN A 80 2.89 -3.22 10.30
N ILE A 81 3.10 -2.87 11.56
CA ILE A 81 2.54 -3.62 12.68
C ILE A 81 1.28 -2.97 13.28
N HIS A 82 0.86 -1.82 12.73
CA HIS A 82 -0.32 -1.15 13.24
C HIS A 82 -1.55 -2.06 13.09
N PRO A 83 -2.42 -2.14 14.10
CA PRO A 83 -3.58 -3.04 14.03
C PRO A 83 -4.43 -2.84 12.79
N ASP A 84 -4.64 -1.59 12.39
CA ASP A 84 -5.44 -1.31 11.20
C ASP A 84 -4.77 -1.85 9.94
N HIS A 85 -3.43 -1.77 9.88
CA HIS A 85 -2.69 -2.30 8.74
C HIS A 85 -2.73 -3.83 8.73
N GLU A 86 -2.67 -4.44 9.91
CA GLU A 86 -2.78 -5.91 10.01
C GLU A 86 -4.14 -6.39 9.51
N GLU A 87 -5.20 -5.63 9.80
CA GLU A 87 -6.53 -5.96 9.28
C GLU A 87 -6.58 -5.86 7.76
N ILE A 88 -5.93 -4.84 7.20
CA ILE A 88 -5.85 -4.70 5.75
C ILE A 88 -5.12 -5.90 5.13
N LYS A 89 -4.00 -6.30 5.73
CA LYS A 89 -3.22 -7.42 5.22
C LYS A 89 -4.04 -8.71 5.23
N LYS A 90 -4.80 -8.91 6.29
CA LYS A 90 -5.64 -10.10 6.44
C LYS A 90 -6.69 -10.16 5.34
N TRP A 91 -7.39 -9.06 5.14
CA TRP A 91 -8.39 -8.96 4.07
C TRP A 91 -7.74 -9.15 2.70
N LEU A 92 -6.60 -8.49 2.49
CA LEU A 92 -5.92 -8.46 1.21
C LEU A 92 -5.36 -9.82 0.82
N SER A 93 -5.04 -10.67 1.79
CA SER A 93 -4.50 -11.99 1.50
C SER A 93 -5.43 -12.84 0.64
N GLU A 94 -6.75 -12.59 0.72
CA GLU A 94 -7.73 -13.31 -0.10
C GLU A 94 -8.04 -12.59 -1.40
N VAL A 95 -7.67 -11.31 -1.49
CA VAL A 95 -8.03 -10.45 -2.63
C VAL A 95 -6.92 -10.46 -3.69
N ARG A 96 -5.67 -10.55 -3.25
CA ARG A 96 -4.52 -10.49 -4.14
C ARG A 96 -3.96 -11.87 -4.41
N TYR A 97 -3.29 -12.04 -5.55
CA TYR A 97 -2.50 -13.25 -5.79
C TYR A 97 -1.02 -12.94 -5.99
N GLU A 98 -0.66 -11.67 -6.14
CA GLU A 98 0.75 -11.27 -6.29
C GLU A 98 0.99 -9.96 -5.59
N ARG A 99 2.16 -9.85 -4.94
CA ARG A 99 2.60 -8.64 -4.26
C ARG A 99 4.08 -8.42 -4.55
N ARG A 100 4.43 -7.20 -4.94
CA ARG A 100 5.82 -6.78 -5.13
C ARG A 100 6.05 -5.53 -4.30
N VAL A 101 7.23 -5.41 -3.72
CA VAL A 101 7.52 -4.29 -2.83
C VAL A 101 8.94 -3.80 -3.06
N VAL A 102 9.12 -2.48 -2.93
CA VAL A 102 10.44 -1.89 -2.84
C VAL A 102 10.40 -0.79 -1.78
N ASP A 103 11.40 -0.80 -0.91
CA ASP A 103 11.57 0.20 0.14
C ASP A 103 12.94 0.80 -0.05
N TYR A 104 13.01 2.12 -0.11
CA TYR A 104 14.30 2.76 -0.30
C TYR A 104 14.34 4.10 0.41
N GLU A 105 15.54 4.57 0.59
CA GLU A 105 15.82 5.80 1.31
C GLU A 105 16.42 6.83 0.35
N ILE A 106 15.96 8.05 0.48
CA ILE A 106 16.52 9.17 -0.27
C ILE A 106 17.31 10.07 0.65
#